data_c423e83054e7010da0a3564275675bb5
#
_entry.id   c423e83054e7010da0a3564275675bb5
#
_cell.length_a   1.000
_cell.length_b   1.000
_cell.length_c   1.000
_cell.angle_alpha   90.00
_cell.angle_beta   90.00
_cell.angle_gamma   90.00
#
_symmetry.space_group_name_H-M   'P 1'
#
loop_
_entity.id
_entity.type
_entity.pdbx_description
1 polymer ?
#
loop_
_entity_poly.entity_id
_entity_poly.type
_entity_poly.pdbx_seq_one_letter_code
_entity_poly.pdbx_strand_id
1 'polypeptide(L)'
;MGRYASGDLVLAPVRIGGGGERKVRPVVVIRGGERGSLLVCPVSSTPSSDGVSIPISLEDFASGGLDLFAESYVLAAHSATIQPADVAGKKGSLLPGTLAAIREAMTRLQRQAGHPP
;
A
#
# COMPACT_ATOMS: atom_id res chain seq x y z
N MET A 1 0.64 -19.17 -8.31
CA MET A 1 1.60 -18.12 -8.70
C MET A 1 0.92 -16.79 -8.81
N GLY A 2 1.39 -15.82 -8.05
CA GLY A 2 0.82 -14.50 -8.09
C GLY A 2 1.30 -13.72 -9.31
N ARG A 3 0.40 -12.98 -9.94
CA ARG A 3 0.74 -12.03 -10.98
C ARG A 3 1.45 -10.82 -10.43
N TYR A 4 1.29 -10.58 -9.15
CA TYR A 4 1.77 -9.37 -8.49
C TYR A 4 2.68 -9.77 -7.35
N ALA A 5 3.80 -9.04 -7.24
CA ALA A 5 4.81 -9.30 -6.23
C ALA A 5 4.77 -8.24 -5.15
N SER A 6 5.29 -8.57 -3.97
CA SER A 6 5.45 -7.58 -2.91
C SER A 6 6.25 -6.39 -3.41
N GLY A 7 5.77 -5.20 -3.11
CA GLY A 7 6.35 -3.96 -3.59
C GLY A 7 5.74 -3.41 -4.86
N ASP A 8 4.90 -4.17 -5.55
CA ASP A 8 4.24 -3.67 -6.75
C ASP A 8 3.26 -2.55 -6.39
N LEU A 9 3.27 -1.50 -7.19
CA LEU A 9 2.26 -0.45 -7.13
C LEU A 9 1.21 -0.75 -8.19
N VAL A 10 -0.02 -0.96 -7.75
CA VAL A 10 -1.12 -1.33 -8.65
C VAL A 10 -2.32 -0.42 -8.41
N LEU A 11 -3.24 -0.41 -9.36
CA LEU A 11 -4.51 0.30 -9.21
C LEU A 11 -5.60 -0.70 -8.85
N ALA A 12 -6.31 -0.43 -7.77
CA ALA A 12 -7.38 -1.31 -7.33
C ALA A 12 -8.42 -0.53 -6.52
N PRO A 13 -9.68 -0.99 -6.52
CA PRO A 13 -10.72 -0.33 -5.75
C PRO A 13 -10.55 -0.61 -4.26
N VAL A 14 -10.35 0.44 -3.49
CA VAL A 14 -10.21 0.35 -2.04
C VAL A 14 -10.87 1.55 -1.39
N ARG A 15 -11.15 1.42 -0.09
CA ARG A 15 -11.63 2.52 0.74
C ARG A 15 -10.48 3.00 1.61
N ILE A 16 -10.45 4.29 1.87
CA ILE A 16 -9.55 4.86 2.89
C ILE A 16 -10.43 5.29 4.05
N GLY A 17 -10.20 4.68 5.21
CA GLY A 17 -11.02 4.94 6.38
C GLY A 17 -12.36 4.20 6.33
N GLY A 18 -13.09 4.25 7.44
CA GLY A 18 -14.29 3.45 7.61
C GLY A 18 -15.52 3.95 6.90
N GLY A 19 -15.55 5.24 6.51
CA GLY A 19 -16.74 5.83 5.88
C GLY A 19 -16.57 6.23 4.44
N GLY A 20 -15.39 5.97 3.86
CA GLY A 20 -15.12 6.40 2.49
C GLY A 20 -15.77 5.52 1.45
N GLU A 21 -15.96 6.07 0.26
CA GLU A 21 -16.38 5.30 -0.89
C GLU A 21 -15.24 4.44 -1.41
N ARG A 22 -15.59 3.32 -1.99
CA ARG A 22 -14.65 2.45 -2.66
C ARG A 22 -14.33 3.06 -4.03
N LYS A 23 -13.07 3.42 -4.21
CA LYS A 23 -12.60 4.03 -5.46
C LYS A 23 -11.33 3.34 -5.92
N VAL A 24 -11.09 3.36 -7.21
CA VAL A 24 -9.82 2.88 -7.76
C VAL A 24 -8.71 3.83 -7.34
N ARG A 25 -7.72 3.29 -6.66
CA ARG A 25 -6.59 4.08 -6.11
C ARG A 25 -5.30 3.31 -6.30
N PRO A 26 -4.16 4.03 -6.31
CA PRO A 26 -2.87 3.32 -6.23
C PRO A 26 -2.76 2.64 -4.87
N VAL A 27 -2.29 1.41 -4.88
CA VAL A 27 -2.01 0.66 -3.65
C VAL A 27 -0.69 -0.08 -3.81
N VAL A 28 0.01 -0.27 -2.70
CA VAL A 28 1.26 -1.04 -2.67
C VAL A 28 0.94 -2.44 -2.19
N VAL A 29 1.37 -3.44 -2.94
CA VAL A 29 1.24 -4.84 -2.52
C VAL A 29 2.28 -5.13 -1.45
N ILE A 30 1.82 -5.51 -0.27
CA ILE A 30 2.69 -5.81 0.87
C ILE A 30 3.09 -7.27 0.86
N ARG A 31 2.12 -8.16 0.65
CA ARG A 31 2.38 -9.60 0.58
C ARG A 31 1.18 -10.31 -0.03
N GLY A 32 1.41 -11.52 -0.50
CA GLY A 32 0.33 -12.43 -0.86
C GLY A 32 -0.27 -13.07 0.39
N GLY A 33 -1.54 -13.39 0.32
CA GLY A 33 -2.25 -14.06 1.38
C GLY A 33 -2.85 -15.38 0.90
N GLU A 34 -3.78 -15.90 1.68
CA GLU A 34 -4.45 -17.14 1.34
C GLU A 34 -5.29 -16.98 0.09
N ARG A 35 -5.36 -18.07 -0.69
CA ARG A 35 -6.18 -18.13 -1.91
C ARG A 35 -5.84 -17.05 -2.94
N GLY A 36 -4.56 -16.65 -2.96
CA GLY A 36 -4.11 -15.66 -3.93
C GLY A 36 -4.50 -14.23 -3.61
N SER A 37 -5.12 -13.97 -2.47
CA SER A 37 -5.43 -12.60 -2.06
C SER A 37 -4.14 -11.78 -1.87
N LEU A 38 -4.28 -10.46 -1.87
CA LEU A 38 -3.16 -9.54 -1.70
C LEU A 38 -3.45 -8.61 -0.54
N LEU A 39 -2.49 -8.50 0.37
CA LEU A 39 -2.54 -7.46 1.40
C LEU A 39 -1.91 -6.22 0.82
N VAL A 40 -2.63 -5.10 0.84
CA VAL A 40 -2.21 -3.86 0.22
C VAL A 40 -2.37 -2.68 1.16
N CYS A 41 -1.59 -1.62 0.92
CA CYS A 41 -1.76 -0.33 1.60
C CYS A 41 -2.05 0.73 0.55
N PRO A 42 -3.07 1.59 0.77
CA PRO A 42 -3.39 2.64 -0.19
C PRO A 42 -2.34 3.74 -0.19
N VAL A 43 -2.22 4.40 -1.34
CA VAL A 43 -1.34 5.55 -1.53
C VAL A 43 -2.22 6.79 -1.71
N SER A 44 -1.90 7.85 -0.99
CA SER A 44 -2.64 9.11 -1.02
C SER A 44 -1.71 10.27 -1.30
N SER A 45 -2.25 11.34 -1.86
CA SER A 45 -1.49 12.59 -2.05
C SER A 45 -1.37 13.39 -0.76
N THR A 46 -2.15 13.04 0.27
CA THR A 46 -2.09 13.69 1.59
C THR A 46 -1.78 12.66 2.66
N PRO A 47 -0.96 13.02 3.67
CA PRO A 47 -0.69 12.10 4.76
C PRO A 47 -1.93 11.88 5.62
N SER A 48 -1.99 10.72 6.26
CA SER A 48 -3.05 10.41 7.19
C SER A 48 -2.89 11.22 8.48
N SER A 49 -3.99 11.73 9.01
CA SER A 49 -3.97 12.45 10.27
C SER A 49 -4.01 11.52 11.48
N ASP A 50 -4.40 10.28 11.29
CA ASP A 50 -4.66 9.34 12.37
C ASP A 50 -3.63 8.22 12.49
N GLY A 51 -2.56 8.29 11.75
CA GLY A 51 -1.61 7.20 11.78
C GLY A 51 -0.32 7.50 11.07
N VAL A 52 0.37 6.43 10.74
CA VAL A 52 1.68 6.49 10.13
C VAL A 52 1.52 6.56 8.61
N SER A 53 2.11 7.59 8.03
CA SER A 53 2.18 7.75 6.58
C SER A 53 3.65 7.70 6.17
N ILE A 54 3.97 6.87 5.19
CA ILE A 54 5.34 6.75 4.69
C ILE A 54 5.42 7.49 3.37
N PRO A 55 6.22 8.57 3.30
CA PRO A 55 6.36 9.30 2.05
C PRO A 55 7.10 8.46 1.00
N ILE A 56 6.62 8.51 -0.22
CA ILE A 56 7.29 7.90 -1.36
C ILE A 56 7.34 8.88 -2.52
N SER A 57 8.38 8.75 -3.34
CA SER A 57 8.55 9.56 -4.54
C SER A 57 9.11 8.65 -5.64
N LEU A 58 9.39 9.23 -6.80
CA LEU A 58 9.95 8.46 -7.91
C LEU A 58 11.26 7.76 -7.54
N GLU A 59 12.02 8.34 -6.61
CA GLU A 59 13.29 7.76 -6.16
C GLU A 59 13.12 6.42 -5.44
N ASP A 60 11.92 6.16 -4.95
CA ASP A 60 11.62 4.93 -4.23
C ASP A 60 11.25 3.76 -5.14
N PHE A 61 11.25 3.98 -6.44
CA PHE A 61 10.82 2.97 -7.41
C PHE A 61 12.00 2.33 -8.12
N ALA A 62 11.97 1.00 -8.20
CA ALA A 62 12.90 0.24 -9.04
C ALA A 62 12.47 0.32 -10.50
N SER A 63 11.18 0.43 -10.76
CA SER A 63 10.63 0.59 -12.11
C SER A 63 9.28 1.28 -12.02
N GLY A 64 8.93 2.02 -13.07
CA GLY A 64 7.64 2.69 -13.15
C GLY A 64 7.52 3.86 -12.20
N GLY A 65 6.32 4.15 -11.77
CA GLY A 65 6.03 5.24 -10.84
C GLY A 65 5.91 6.60 -11.50
N LEU A 66 5.92 6.68 -12.82
CA LEU A 66 5.88 7.95 -13.54
C LEU A 66 4.59 8.74 -13.31
N ASP A 67 3.55 8.08 -12.83
CA ASP A 67 2.29 8.76 -12.53
C ASP A 67 2.32 9.51 -11.19
N LEU A 68 3.40 9.38 -10.44
CA LEU A 68 3.57 10.11 -9.19
C LEU A 68 4.35 11.39 -9.43
N PHE A 69 3.66 12.44 -9.83
CA PHE A 69 4.29 13.73 -10.15
C PHE A 69 4.71 14.51 -8.90
N ALA A 70 4.23 14.09 -7.73
CA ALA A 70 4.55 14.73 -6.47
C ALA A 70 4.71 13.66 -5.41
N GLU A 71 5.26 14.06 -4.26
CA GLU A 71 5.38 13.15 -3.13
C GLU A 71 4.01 12.59 -2.77
N SER A 72 3.96 11.30 -2.54
CA SER A 72 2.75 10.58 -2.13
C SER A 72 3.03 9.86 -0.83
N TYR A 73 2.00 9.34 -0.19
CA TYR A 73 2.11 8.73 1.12
C TYR A 73 1.45 7.37 1.13
N VAL A 74 2.17 6.37 1.62
CA VAL A 74 1.61 5.04 1.86
C VAL A 74 0.95 5.07 3.24
N LEU A 75 -0.35 4.79 3.28
CA LEU A 75 -1.13 4.84 4.52
C LEU A 75 -1.08 3.48 5.21
N ALA A 76 -0.07 3.29 6.04
CA ALA A 76 0.22 1.99 6.64
C ALA A 76 -0.89 1.50 7.58
N ALA A 77 -1.67 2.41 8.16
CA ALA A 77 -2.76 2.05 9.07
C ALA A 77 -4.04 1.62 8.34
N HIS A 78 -4.10 1.79 7.03
CA HIS A 78 -5.30 1.52 6.25
C HIS A 78 -5.12 0.34 5.29
N SER A 79 -4.40 -0.68 5.73
CA SER A 79 -4.21 -1.87 4.90
C SER A 79 -5.54 -2.55 4.61
N ALA A 80 -5.60 -3.22 3.48
CA ALA A 80 -6.79 -3.92 3.04
C ALA A 80 -6.39 -5.18 2.28
N THR A 81 -7.31 -6.10 2.15
CA THR A 81 -7.13 -7.31 1.36
C THR A 81 -7.94 -7.19 0.08
N ILE A 82 -7.30 -7.47 -1.05
CA ILE A 82 -7.98 -7.47 -2.34
C ILE A 82 -7.68 -8.77 -3.08
N GLN A 83 -8.45 -9.03 -4.13
CA GLN A 83 -8.20 -10.16 -5.01
C GLN A 83 -7.43 -9.68 -6.24
N PRO A 84 -6.58 -10.54 -6.84
CA PRO A 84 -5.88 -10.15 -8.07
C PRO A 84 -6.83 -9.71 -9.19
N ALA A 85 -8.03 -10.25 -9.23
CA ALA A 85 -9.04 -9.86 -10.22
C ALA A 85 -9.50 -8.41 -10.04
N ASP A 86 -9.32 -7.83 -8.86
CA ASP A 86 -9.69 -6.44 -8.59
C ASP A 86 -8.66 -5.44 -9.14
N VAL A 87 -7.49 -5.91 -9.52
CA VAL A 87 -6.43 -5.04 -9.99
C VAL A 87 -6.71 -4.56 -11.40
N ALA A 88 -6.76 -3.23 -11.57
CA ALA A 88 -7.01 -2.61 -12.86
C ALA A 88 -5.71 -2.41 -13.68
N GLY A 89 -4.56 -2.38 -13.02
CA GLY A 89 -3.29 -2.25 -13.72
C GLY A 89 -2.12 -2.12 -12.75
N LYS A 90 -0.93 -2.37 -13.27
CA LYS A 90 0.32 -2.21 -12.53
C LYS A 90 1.02 -0.96 -12.99
N LYS A 91 1.50 -0.14 -12.05
CA LYS A 91 2.14 1.15 -12.31
C LYS A 91 3.62 1.20 -11.98
N GLY A 92 4.14 0.24 -11.26
CA GLY A 92 5.55 0.20 -10.95
C GLY A 92 5.87 -0.77 -9.85
N SER A 93 7.12 -0.74 -9.39
CA SER A 93 7.61 -1.57 -8.30
C SER A 93 8.52 -0.75 -7.41
N LEU A 94 8.30 -0.83 -6.10
CA LEU A 94 9.12 -0.13 -5.12
C LEU A 94 10.46 -0.84 -4.94
N LEU A 95 11.47 -0.06 -4.53
CA LEU A 95 12.73 -0.61 -4.09
C LEU A 95 12.55 -1.45 -2.82
N PRO A 96 13.36 -2.48 -2.63
CA PRO A 96 13.23 -3.35 -1.43
C PRO A 96 13.35 -2.58 -0.12
N GLY A 97 14.20 -1.56 -0.05
CA GLY A 97 14.35 -0.76 1.16
C GLY A 97 13.10 0.02 1.50
N THR A 98 12.42 0.56 0.50
CA THR A 98 11.17 1.28 0.70
C THR A 98 10.07 0.33 1.20
N LEU A 99 9.96 -0.84 0.60
CA LEU A 99 9.00 -1.84 1.05
C LEU A 99 9.27 -2.28 2.49
N ALA A 100 10.54 -2.45 2.84
CA ALA A 100 10.92 -2.82 4.20
C ALA A 100 10.49 -1.75 5.21
N ALA A 101 10.63 -0.48 4.86
CA ALA A 101 10.20 0.62 5.73
C ALA A 101 8.68 0.60 5.95
N ILE A 102 7.92 0.31 4.91
CA ILE A 102 6.47 0.19 5.02
C ILE A 102 6.08 -0.96 5.93
N ARG A 103 6.70 -2.12 5.73
CA ARG A 103 6.44 -3.30 6.57
C ARG A 103 6.78 -3.07 8.03
N GLU A 104 7.88 -2.37 8.28
CA GLU A 104 8.28 -2.04 9.65
C GLU A 104 7.24 -1.14 10.31
N ALA A 105 6.74 -0.15 9.59
CA ALA A 105 5.69 0.73 10.10
C ALA A 105 4.41 -0.04 10.43
N MET A 106 4.02 -0.97 9.56
CA MET A 106 2.85 -1.82 9.80
C MET A 106 3.04 -2.71 11.04
N THR A 107 4.22 -3.25 11.22
CA THR A 107 4.54 -4.08 12.39
C THR A 107 4.43 -3.28 13.67
N ARG A 108 4.93 -2.05 13.67
CA ARG A 108 4.81 -1.17 14.85
C ARG A 108 3.36 -0.87 15.18
N LEU A 109 2.54 -0.62 14.18
CA LEU A 109 1.12 -0.36 14.37
C LEU A 109 0.41 -1.57 14.96
N GLN A 110 0.74 -2.77 14.50
CA GLN A 110 0.17 -4.00 15.05
C GLN A 110 0.56 -4.20 16.50
N ARG A 111 1.80 -3.91 16.85
CA ARG A 111 2.26 -4.02 18.24
C ARG A 111 1.51 -3.07 19.15
N GLN A 112 1.30 -1.83 18.70
CA GLN A 112 0.57 -0.85 19.48
C GLN A 112 -0.91 -1.24 19.64
N ALA A 113 -1.53 -1.69 18.55
CA ALA A 113 -2.93 -2.09 18.57
C ALA A 113 -3.17 -3.35 19.40
N GLY A 114 -2.22 -4.28 19.38
CA GLY A 114 -2.32 -5.52 20.11
C GLY A 114 -1.83 -5.46 21.56
N HIS A 115 -1.35 -4.29 21.99
CA HIS A 115 -0.83 -4.15 23.34
C HIS A 115 -1.99 -3.99 24.33
N PRO A 116 -2.09 -4.85 25.34
CA PRO A 116 -3.17 -4.68 26.32
C PRO A 116 -3.02 -3.38 27.08
N PRO A 117 -4.13 -2.76 27.45
CA PRO A 117 -4.09 -1.53 28.23
C PRO A 117 -3.53 -1.73 29.63
#